data_ac414510c0667e16f434a2e46361519c
#
_entry.id   ac414510c0667e16f434a2e46361519c
#
_cell.length_a   1.000
_cell.length_b   1.000
_cell.length_c   1.000
_cell.angle_alpha   90.00
_cell.angle_beta   90.00
_cell.angle_gamma   90.00
#
_symmetry.space_group_name_H-M   'P 1'
#
loop_
_entity.id
_entity.type
_entity.pdbx_description
1 polymer ?
#
loop_
_entity_poly.entity_id
_entity_poly.type
_entity_poly.pdbx_seq_one_letter_code
_entity_poly.pdbx_strand_id
1 'polypeptide(L)'
;MRADRGKMMKKWLKWWTGLLCAAVLMLGASVTVLAAEMGSITVEGAVEGVDYSIYRIFDLESFSSEGGGTGRYVYKLSEKWNGFSAGEYFTVDENGYIDWKAGNGQEAAKGFAEAAFAFAKREKIAADAVVQASAGEGKEASAVFANIPLGYYLVDSTAGALLSLDTARPDATVKEKNEAPGIEKTVQKEDGNYGADNSASVGDTVSFQVVITPRPGAEGYTLHDTMSEGLDFKGVNGIVLKKDGAVLKELAEGTDYRLCRGSSLQAEDGCTFEIVFENAVFGQVTEKDAAYALEILYDAVLNEKAVTDGGGNTNKAHLSYGDKHRTDEKITTTYSFDLAVLKYAKGENGENKALKGAQFSLYPKKGCSPGTELSFRQQQKEEGYEGVIYKKLADGTDGLTVITTDATGRFRLEGLKAGTYYLKEIKAPDGYNLLKKPVEITIDETGSVLVGNETADEVLVENKTGALLPSTGGVGTGIFYGTGAALMAGAGLVFLIGKKRRK
;
A
#
# COMPACT_ATOMS: atom_id res chain seq x y z
N MET A 1 50.44 -15.70 61.27
CA MET A 1 51.01 -14.65 60.43
C MET A 1 49.96 -14.14 59.40
N ARG A 2 48.81 -13.67 59.85
CA ARG A 2 47.78 -13.15 58.92
C ARG A 2 46.94 -11.98 59.50
N ALA A 3 47.50 -11.24 60.50
CA ALA A 3 46.72 -10.15 61.13
C ALA A 3 47.35 -8.76 61.08
N ASP A 4 48.42 -8.54 60.30
CA ASP A 4 49.16 -7.26 60.36
C ASP A 4 49.19 -6.44 59.04
N ARG A 5 48.61 -6.94 57.96
CA ARG A 5 48.55 -6.18 56.70
C ARG A 5 47.31 -5.23 56.59
N GLY A 6 46.29 -5.45 57.43
CA GLY A 6 45.04 -4.62 57.37
C GLY A 6 45.12 -3.27 58.10
N LYS A 7 46.08 -3.11 59.05
CA LYS A 7 46.24 -1.86 59.80
C LYS A 7 47.14 -0.83 59.14
N MET A 8 48.07 -1.26 58.30
CA MET A 8 48.95 -0.34 57.57
C MET A 8 48.25 0.36 56.37
N MET A 9 47.32 -0.36 55.70
CA MET A 9 46.58 0.18 54.57
C MET A 9 45.51 1.22 54.96
N LYS A 10 44.95 1.11 56.20
CA LYS A 10 44.00 2.12 56.72
C LYS A 10 44.65 3.42 57.21
N LYS A 11 45.94 3.42 57.51
CA LYS A 11 46.68 4.64 57.87
C LYS A 11 47.14 5.44 56.64
N TRP A 12 47.47 4.77 55.53
CA TRP A 12 47.83 5.44 54.28
C TRP A 12 46.62 6.08 53.58
N LEU A 13 45.46 5.47 53.68
CA LEU A 13 44.24 6.01 53.07
C LEU A 13 43.70 7.26 53.78
N LYS A 14 43.97 7.42 55.08
CA LYS A 14 43.61 8.65 55.83
C LYS A 14 44.54 9.82 55.61
N TRP A 15 45.77 9.61 55.12
CA TRP A 15 46.70 10.68 54.80
C TRP A 15 46.44 11.27 53.41
N TRP A 16 45.96 10.50 52.48
CA TRP A 16 45.63 10.96 51.12
C TRP A 16 44.33 11.73 51.06
N THR A 17 43.33 11.43 51.90
CA THR A 17 42.08 12.17 51.98
C THR A 17 42.25 13.57 52.66
N GLY A 18 43.23 13.74 53.52
CA GLY A 18 43.59 15.01 54.13
C GLY A 18 44.35 15.95 53.20
N LEU A 19 45.13 15.46 52.24
CA LEU A 19 45.89 16.26 51.29
C LEU A 19 45.04 16.72 50.09
N LEU A 20 44.00 15.96 49.72
CA LEU A 20 43.09 16.37 48.64
C LEU A 20 42.10 17.47 49.06
N CYS A 21 41.73 17.55 50.34
CA CYS A 21 40.90 18.61 50.86
C CYS A 21 41.64 19.93 51.11
N ALA A 22 42.97 19.89 51.31
CA ALA A 22 43.76 21.12 51.53
C ALA A 22 44.20 21.79 50.18
N ALA A 23 44.24 21.07 49.08
CA ALA A 23 44.58 21.58 47.75
C ALA A 23 43.40 22.27 47.06
N VAL A 24 42.16 22.08 47.53
CA VAL A 24 40.94 22.69 46.96
C VAL A 24 40.61 24.05 47.63
N LEU A 25 41.30 24.40 48.76
CA LEU A 25 41.02 25.60 49.54
C LEU A 25 41.99 26.75 49.31
N MET A 26 42.93 26.67 48.33
CA MET A 26 43.86 27.76 48.04
C MET A 26 43.87 28.27 46.59
N LEU A 27 42.82 28.00 45.81
CA LEU A 27 42.53 28.69 44.60
C LEU A 27 41.19 29.41 44.74
N GLY A 28 41.11 30.30 45.68
CA GLY A 28 40.07 31.32 45.79
C GLY A 28 40.28 32.43 44.75
N ALA A 29 40.42 32.09 43.49
CA ALA A 29 40.02 32.94 42.41
C ALA A 29 38.52 32.64 42.20
N SER A 30 37.68 33.62 42.59
CA SER A 30 36.27 33.65 42.22
C SER A 30 36.18 33.65 40.69
N VAL A 31 36.28 32.48 40.10
CA VAL A 31 35.61 32.26 38.81
C VAL A 31 34.14 32.26 39.15
N THR A 32 33.50 33.44 39.10
CA THR A 32 32.09 33.50 38.84
C THR A 32 31.92 32.87 37.47
N VAL A 33 31.75 31.54 37.48
CA VAL A 33 31.03 30.89 36.38
C VAL A 33 29.66 31.52 36.45
N LEU A 34 29.41 32.53 35.63
CA LEU A 34 28.05 32.90 35.27
C LEU A 34 27.49 31.59 34.76
N ALA A 35 26.69 30.94 35.60
CA ALA A 35 25.80 29.89 35.10
C ALA A 35 25.03 30.58 33.99
N ALA A 36 25.28 30.20 32.75
CA ALA A 36 24.49 30.68 31.62
C ALA A 36 23.03 30.41 32.03
N GLU A 37 22.24 31.48 32.11
CA GLU A 37 20.82 31.35 32.41
C GLU A 37 20.26 30.41 31.34
N MET A 38 19.69 29.29 31.79
CA MET A 38 19.11 28.27 30.92
C MET A 38 17.61 28.49 30.90
N GLY A 39 16.99 28.22 29.74
CA GLY A 39 15.58 28.35 29.56
C GLY A 39 14.94 27.05 29.01
N SER A 40 13.66 27.14 28.72
CA SER A 40 12.92 26.07 28.06
C SER A 40 12.03 26.61 26.94
N ILE A 41 11.83 25.80 25.91
CA ILE A 41 10.83 26.01 24.87
C ILE A 41 9.85 24.86 24.91
N THR A 42 8.55 25.16 25.09
CA THR A 42 7.48 24.17 25.00
C THR A 42 6.65 24.43 23.76
N VAL A 43 6.53 23.42 22.91
CA VAL A 43 5.59 23.40 21.77
C VAL A 43 4.32 22.71 22.24
N GLU A 44 3.23 23.49 22.44
CA GLU A 44 1.91 22.97 22.82
C GLU A 44 1.10 22.60 21.58
N GLY A 45 0.25 21.56 21.68
CA GLY A 45 -0.55 21.06 20.55
C GLY A 45 0.28 20.37 19.49
N ALA A 46 1.49 19.91 19.85
CA ALA A 46 2.38 19.18 18.97
C ALA A 46 1.74 17.86 18.46
N VAL A 47 2.16 17.39 17.30
CA VAL A 47 1.70 16.10 16.76
C VAL A 47 2.46 14.97 17.44
N GLU A 48 1.76 14.07 18.11
CA GLU A 48 2.36 12.96 18.86
C GLU A 48 3.23 12.08 17.96
N GLY A 49 4.42 11.70 18.47
CA GLY A 49 5.38 10.85 17.74
C GLY A 49 6.24 11.59 16.72
N VAL A 50 6.03 12.87 16.54
CA VAL A 50 6.74 13.71 15.57
C VAL A 50 7.94 14.40 16.22
N ASP A 51 9.06 14.47 15.51
CA ASP A 51 10.29 15.15 15.94
C ASP A 51 10.20 16.64 15.65
N TYR A 52 10.45 17.45 16.68
CA TYR A 52 10.59 18.91 16.60
C TYR A 52 12.06 19.28 16.76
N SER A 53 12.52 20.26 16.00
CA SER A 53 13.90 20.70 16.01
C SER A 53 13.98 22.19 16.37
N ILE A 54 15.03 22.58 17.11
CA ILE A 54 15.32 24.00 17.37
C ILE A 54 16.69 24.38 16.86
N TYR A 55 16.80 25.63 16.37
CA TYR A 55 18.03 26.19 15.85
C TYR A 55 18.26 27.56 16.49
N ARG A 56 19.34 27.72 17.25
CA ARG A 56 19.69 29.00 17.87
C ARG A 56 20.36 29.90 16.84
N ILE A 57 19.61 30.93 16.36
CA ILE A 57 20.08 31.86 15.36
C ILE A 57 20.94 32.94 16.01
N PHE A 58 20.44 33.48 17.14
CA PHE A 58 21.16 34.53 17.86
C PHE A 58 21.41 34.12 19.32
N ASP A 59 22.62 34.44 19.80
CA ASP A 59 23.01 34.28 21.19
C ASP A 59 22.62 35.52 21.98
N LEU A 60 21.98 35.38 23.13
CA LEU A 60 21.65 36.50 24.02
C LEU A 60 22.89 36.86 24.85
N GLU A 61 23.42 38.07 24.64
CA GLU A 61 24.58 38.59 25.37
C GLU A 61 24.17 39.33 26.68
N SER A 62 23.09 40.11 26.61
CA SER A 62 22.60 40.84 27.78
C SER A 62 21.13 41.20 27.64
N PHE A 63 20.48 41.37 28.80
CA PHE A 63 19.10 41.78 28.92
C PHE A 63 18.94 42.84 29.99
N SER A 64 18.15 43.85 29.73
CA SER A 64 17.81 44.87 30.70
C SER A 64 16.30 45.05 30.79
N SER A 65 15.73 44.83 31.98
CA SER A 65 14.35 45.11 32.29
C SER A 65 14.21 46.43 33.06
N GLU A 66 14.36 47.57 32.39
CA GLU A 66 13.98 48.82 33.01
C GLU A 66 12.49 49.08 32.89
N GLY A 67 11.83 49.08 34.03
CA GLY A 67 10.54 49.70 34.33
C GLY A 67 9.42 49.64 33.29
N GLY A 68 8.62 48.58 33.29
CA GLY A 68 7.26 48.64 32.75
C GLY A 68 7.01 48.06 31.36
N GLY A 69 7.77 47.04 30.90
CA GLY A 69 7.22 46.16 29.87
C GLY A 69 7.97 45.96 28.56
N THR A 70 8.95 46.77 28.20
CA THR A 70 9.78 46.55 26.99
C THR A 70 11.23 46.41 27.37
N GLY A 71 11.67 45.16 27.60
CA GLY A 71 13.10 44.88 27.82
C GLY A 71 13.93 45.18 26.57
N ARG A 72 15.18 45.59 26.78
CA ARG A 72 16.19 45.72 25.71
C ARG A 72 17.04 44.46 25.71
N TYR A 73 17.12 43.82 24.57
CA TYR A 73 17.90 42.60 24.36
C TYR A 73 19.07 42.90 23.44
N VAL A 74 20.23 42.39 23.77
CA VAL A 74 21.42 42.48 22.93
C VAL A 74 21.81 41.13 22.45
N TYR A 75 21.72 40.91 21.15
CA TYR A 75 22.00 39.65 20.51
C TYR A 75 23.25 39.72 19.64
N LYS A 76 23.98 38.61 19.55
CA LYS A 76 24.97 38.31 18.53
C LYS A 76 24.55 37.20 17.64
N LEU A 77 24.98 37.21 16.37
CA LEU A 77 24.79 36.07 15.46
C LEU A 77 25.54 34.86 16.03
N SER A 78 24.84 33.75 16.19
CA SER A 78 25.45 32.52 16.65
C SER A 78 26.49 31.99 15.64
N GLU A 79 27.58 31.43 16.12
CA GLU A 79 28.72 31.00 15.31
C GLU A 79 28.33 30.06 14.15
N LYS A 80 27.39 29.19 14.38
CA LYS A 80 26.85 28.27 13.34
C LYS A 80 26.18 29.00 12.18
N TRP A 81 25.72 30.24 12.40
CA TRP A 81 25.00 31.06 11.45
C TRP A 81 25.90 32.11 10.76
N ASN A 82 27.20 31.95 10.88
CA ASN A 82 28.13 32.83 10.21
C ASN A 82 27.89 32.83 8.69
N GLY A 83 27.70 34.03 8.12
CA GLY A 83 27.32 34.21 6.72
C GLY A 83 25.80 34.25 6.47
N PHE A 84 24.95 34.04 7.49
CA PHE A 84 23.53 34.34 7.37
C PHE A 84 23.30 35.84 7.27
N SER A 85 22.81 36.30 6.14
CA SER A 85 22.49 37.66 5.85
C SER A 85 21.06 37.76 5.33
N ALA A 86 20.20 38.41 6.09
CA ALA A 86 18.82 38.71 5.72
C ALA A 86 18.59 40.21 5.92
N GLY A 87 19.23 41.02 5.06
CA GLY A 87 19.38 42.48 5.20
C GLY A 87 18.09 43.29 5.26
N GLU A 88 16.95 42.69 4.89
CA GLU A 88 15.64 43.29 5.09
C GLU A 88 15.11 43.15 6.52
N TYR A 89 15.61 42.15 7.29
CA TYR A 89 15.19 41.90 8.66
C TYR A 89 16.21 42.43 9.70
N PHE A 90 17.49 42.22 9.47
CA PHE A 90 18.53 42.64 10.39
C PHE A 90 19.86 42.97 9.68
N THR A 91 20.72 43.67 10.38
CA THR A 91 22.13 43.78 10.02
C THR A 91 23.01 43.41 11.20
N VAL A 92 24.24 43.00 10.90
CA VAL A 92 25.28 42.72 11.89
C VAL A 92 26.29 43.85 11.88
N ASP A 93 26.59 44.45 13.04
CA ASP A 93 27.61 45.48 13.16
C ASP A 93 29.03 44.87 13.15
N GLU A 94 30.04 45.74 13.18
CA GLU A 94 31.47 45.35 13.20
C GLU A 94 31.90 44.54 14.43
N ASN A 95 31.10 44.55 15.50
CA ASN A 95 31.30 43.80 16.73
C ASN A 95 30.48 42.48 16.78
N GLY A 96 29.70 42.19 15.73
CA GLY A 96 28.83 40.99 15.64
C GLY A 96 27.46 41.18 16.24
N TYR A 97 27.06 42.37 16.69
CA TYR A 97 25.75 42.60 17.27
C TYR A 97 24.66 42.78 16.21
N ILE A 98 23.47 42.32 16.56
CA ILE A 98 22.30 42.37 15.70
C ILE A 98 21.57 43.68 15.84
N ASP A 99 21.36 44.38 14.72
CA ASP A 99 20.47 45.53 14.60
C ASP A 99 19.23 45.11 13.78
N TRP A 100 18.10 44.99 14.50
CA TRP A 100 16.83 44.54 13.91
C TRP A 100 16.14 45.69 13.18
N LYS A 101 15.83 45.52 11.88
CA LYS A 101 15.26 46.54 10.99
C LYS A 101 13.80 46.31 10.65
N ALA A 102 13.37 45.02 10.58
CA ALA A 102 11.99 44.68 10.24
C ALA A 102 11.04 45.12 11.37
N GLY A 103 9.80 45.36 11.02
CA GLY A 103 8.74 45.57 12.03
C GLY A 103 8.53 44.35 12.92
N ASN A 104 7.88 44.55 14.06
CA ASN A 104 7.60 43.46 15.03
C ASN A 104 6.30 42.69 14.71
N GLY A 105 5.81 42.74 13.48
CA GLY A 105 4.57 42.06 13.06
C GLY A 105 4.76 40.59 12.70
N GLN A 106 3.65 39.84 12.69
CA GLN A 106 3.66 38.40 12.35
C GLN A 106 4.22 38.12 10.96
N GLU A 107 4.00 39.01 9.98
CA GLU A 107 4.46 38.84 8.60
C GLU A 107 6.00 38.95 8.52
N ALA A 108 6.60 39.92 9.23
CA ALA A 108 8.04 40.05 9.31
C ALA A 108 8.68 38.84 10.02
N ALA A 109 8.06 38.34 11.08
CA ALA A 109 8.53 37.15 11.79
C ALA A 109 8.47 35.91 10.90
N LYS A 110 7.39 35.74 10.12
CA LYS A 110 7.24 34.63 9.17
C LYS A 110 8.31 34.69 8.07
N GLY A 111 8.46 35.83 7.39
CA GLY A 111 9.47 35.96 6.32
C GLY A 111 10.91 35.78 6.81
N PHE A 112 11.22 36.28 8.02
CA PHE A 112 12.53 36.01 8.65
C PHE A 112 12.75 34.52 8.91
N ALA A 113 11.73 33.83 9.46
CA ALA A 113 11.82 32.43 9.75
C ALA A 113 12.03 31.58 8.48
N GLU A 114 11.32 31.92 7.38
CA GLU A 114 11.50 31.28 6.07
C GLU A 114 12.92 31.48 5.53
N ALA A 115 13.46 32.70 5.62
CA ALA A 115 14.83 33.02 5.20
C ALA A 115 15.88 32.24 6.03
N ALA A 116 15.68 32.19 7.36
CA ALA A 116 16.57 31.46 8.26
C ALA A 116 16.55 29.96 7.95
N PHE A 117 15.36 29.36 7.74
CA PHE A 117 15.25 27.95 7.42
C PHE A 117 15.88 27.60 6.07
N ALA A 118 15.64 28.42 5.04
CA ALA A 118 16.29 28.24 3.74
C ALA A 118 17.83 28.28 3.84
N PHE A 119 18.37 29.18 4.68
CA PHE A 119 19.79 29.22 4.96
C PHE A 119 20.28 27.96 5.68
N ALA A 120 19.58 27.54 6.75
CA ALA A 120 19.95 26.37 7.52
C ALA A 120 19.99 25.09 6.65
N LYS A 121 19.03 24.92 5.74
CA LYS A 121 19.02 23.84 4.75
C LYS A 121 20.21 23.89 3.80
N ARG A 122 20.45 25.04 3.18
CA ARG A 122 21.54 25.24 2.22
C ARG A 122 22.90 24.94 2.83
N GLU A 123 23.14 25.45 4.03
CA GLU A 123 24.43 25.33 4.74
C GLU A 123 24.48 24.03 5.60
N LYS A 124 23.41 23.23 5.63
CA LYS A 124 23.30 22.00 6.42
C LYS A 124 23.57 22.23 7.92
N ILE A 125 23.02 23.31 8.48
CA ILE A 125 23.16 23.62 9.90
C ILE A 125 22.48 22.55 10.73
N ALA A 126 23.20 21.91 11.64
CA ALA A 126 22.61 20.93 12.55
C ALA A 126 21.73 21.62 13.60
N ALA A 127 20.57 21.04 13.90
CA ALA A 127 19.71 21.49 14.98
C ALA A 127 20.47 21.51 16.33
N ASP A 128 20.16 22.49 17.19
CA ASP A 128 20.73 22.57 18.54
C ASP A 128 20.12 21.51 19.47
N ALA A 129 18.84 21.15 19.25
CA ALA A 129 18.19 20.03 19.90
C ALA A 129 17.05 19.49 19.03
N VAL A 130 16.74 18.20 19.20
CA VAL A 130 15.60 17.52 18.60
C VAL A 130 14.86 16.79 19.71
N VAL A 131 13.53 16.95 19.77
CA VAL A 131 12.66 16.32 20.75
C VAL A 131 11.43 15.76 20.07
N GLN A 132 11.13 14.48 20.32
CA GLN A 132 9.90 13.87 19.85
C GLN A 132 8.73 14.28 20.75
N ALA A 133 7.64 14.75 20.13
CA ALA A 133 6.45 15.13 20.85
C ALA A 133 5.78 13.90 21.48
N SER A 134 5.30 14.03 22.69
CA SER A 134 4.59 13.01 23.43
C SER A 134 3.38 13.56 24.18
N ALA A 135 2.31 12.77 24.25
CA ALA A 135 1.16 13.08 25.06
C ALA A 135 1.30 12.43 26.44
N GLY A 136 1.02 13.18 27.51
CA GLY A 136 0.79 12.61 28.83
C GLY A 136 -0.65 12.09 28.94
N GLU A 137 -0.92 11.20 29.91
CA GLU A 137 -2.24 10.61 30.10
C GLU A 137 -3.34 11.70 30.21
N GLY A 138 -4.25 11.77 29.21
CA GLY A 138 -5.33 12.76 29.15
C GLY A 138 -4.91 14.19 28.81
N LYS A 139 -3.71 14.42 28.25
CA LYS A 139 -3.21 15.73 27.83
C LYS A 139 -2.91 15.77 26.34
N GLU A 140 -2.99 16.97 25.76
CA GLU A 140 -2.49 17.21 24.40
C GLU A 140 -0.99 16.93 24.33
N ALA A 141 -0.52 16.45 23.17
CA ALA A 141 0.91 16.22 22.96
C ALA A 141 1.70 17.53 22.98
N SER A 142 2.91 17.47 23.50
CA SER A 142 3.84 18.59 23.53
C SER A 142 5.28 18.13 23.27
N ALA A 143 6.11 19.02 22.71
CA ALA A 143 7.55 18.85 22.65
C ALA A 143 8.21 19.88 23.57
N VAL A 144 9.04 19.42 24.52
CA VAL A 144 9.68 20.28 25.54
C VAL A 144 11.19 20.23 25.39
N PHE A 145 11.78 21.37 25.02
CA PHE A 145 13.23 21.58 25.00
C PHE A 145 13.63 22.24 26.31
N ALA A 146 14.18 21.48 27.23
CA ALA A 146 14.61 21.94 28.54
C ALA A 146 16.11 22.18 28.61
N ASN A 147 16.54 23.09 29.50
CA ASN A 147 17.95 23.40 29.73
C ASN A 147 18.68 23.83 28.45
N ILE A 148 18.07 24.73 27.69
CA ILE A 148 18.67 25.34 26.51
C ILE A 148 19.24 26.74 26.88
N PRO A 149 20.37 27.16 26.27
CA PRO A 149 20.90 28.50 26.47
C PRO A 149 19.93 29.57 26.02
N LEU A 150 19.93 30.74 26.67
CA LEU A 150 19.09 31.85 26.22
C LEU A 150 19.55 32.38 24.84
N GLY A 151 18.58 32.75 23.99
CA GLY A 151 18.83 33.21 22.63
C GLY A 151 17.56 33.35 21.81
N TYR A 152 17.72 33.63 20.53
CA TYR A 152 16.64 33.69 19.56
C TYR A 152 16.64 32.39 18.73
N TYR A 153 15.55 31.66 18.81
CA TYR A 153 15.44 30.32 18.21
C TYR A 153 14.47 30.30 17.05
N LEU A 154 14.84 29.55 16.04
CA LEU A 154 13.93 28.99 15.06
C LEU A 154 13.43 27.67 15.60
N VAL A 155 12.11 27.44 15.63
CA VAL A 155 11.50 26.15 15.92
C VAL A 155 11.01 25.60 14.59
N ASP A 156 11.57 24.48 14.17
CA ASP A 156 11.10 23.73 13.02
C ASP A 156 9.97 22.84 13.49
N SER A 157 8.75 23.17 13.10
CA SER A 157 7.60 22.33 13.30
C SER A 157 7.35 21.54 12.02
N THR A 158 7.04 20.28 12.17
CA THR A 158 6.88 19.27 11.14
C THR A 158 5.82 19.54 10.10
N ALA A 159 4.98 20.52 10.35
CA ALA A 159 3.94 20.96 9.45
C ALA A 159 4.37 22.18 8.60
N GLY A 160 5.67 22.55 8.62
CA GLY A 160 6.20 23.65 7.81
C GLY A 160 6.03 25.04 8.43
N ALA A 161 5.57 25.16 9.67
CA ALA A 161 5.46 26.46 10.33
C ALA A 161 6.74 26.82 11.08
N LEU A 162 7.36 27.88 10.63
CA LEU A 162 8.52 28.48 11.25
C LEU A 162 8.05 29.47 12.32
N LEU A 163 8.45 29.23 13.58
CA LEU A 163 8.19 30.15 14.69
C LEU A 163 9.51 30.62 15.27
N SER A 164 9.72 31.92 15.25
CA SER A 164 10.82 32.51 15.97
C SER A 164 10.41 32.86 17.40
N LEU A 165 11.23 32.45 18.36
CA LEU A 165 10.99 32.66 19.78
C LEU A 165 12.13 33.40 20.42
N ASP A 166 11.75 34.37 21.23
CA ASP A 166 12.65 35.09 22.12
C ASP A 166 12.65 34.40 23.50
N THR A 167 13.76 33.75 23.84
CA THR A 167 13.95 33.07 25.13
C THR A 167 14.52 33.99 26.21
N ALA A 168 14.46 35.29 26.04
CA ALA A 168 14.81 36.24 27.12
C ALA A 168 13.90 36.07 28.34
N ARG A 169 12.79 35.39 28.19
CA ARG A 169 12.00 34.79 29.29
C ARG A 169 12.41 33.33 29.41
N PRO A 170 12.79 32.86 30.61
CA PRO A 170 13.36 31.52 30.76
C PRO A 170 12.44 30.38 30.32
N ASP A 171 11.13 30.64 30.22
CA ASP A 171 10.15 29.64 29.76
C ASP A 171 9.28 30.24 28.66
N ALA A 172 9.51 29.78 27.44
CA ALA A 172 8.75 30.23 26.27
C ALA A 172 7.81 29.10 25.79
N THR A 173 6.58 29.46 25.44
CA THR A 173 5.59 28.53 24.91
C THR A 173 5.18 28.93 23.52
N VAL A 174 5.21 27.97 22.62
CA VAL A 174 4.73 28.06 21.24
C VAL A 174 3.53 27.17 21.11
N LYS A 175 2.50 27.63 20.43
CA LYS A 175 1.39 26.77 20.02
C LYS A 175 1.62 26.32 18.61
N GLU A 176 1.64 24.99 18.43
CA GLU A 176 1.58 24.41 17.09
C GLU A 176 0.25 24.83 16.45
N LYS A 177 0.34 25.47 15.29
CA LYS A 177 -0.83 25.92 14.54
C LYS A 177 -1.21 24.97 13.42
N ASN A 178 -0.34 24.01 13.14
CA ASN A 178 -0.47 23.13 12.00
C ASN A 178 -0.84 21.73 12.49
N GLU A 179 -1.81 21.15 11.80
CA GLU A 179 -2.19 19.75 11.95
C GLU A 179 -1.49 18.95 10.87
N ALA A 180 -1.12 17.69 11.17
CA ALA A 180 -0.59 16.80 10.14
C ALA A 180 -1.66 16.57 9.05
N PRO A 181 -1.28 16.50 7.77
CA PRO A 181 -2.22 16.13 6.71
C PRO A 181 -2.70 14.70 6.91
N GLY A 182 -3.94 14.44 6.51
CA GLY A 182 -4.49 13.09 6.44
C GLY A 182 -4.32 12.48 5.06
N ILE A 183 -4.34 11.14 4.99
CA ILE A 183 -4.44 10.39 3.76
C ILE A 183 -5.42 9.22 3.93
N GLU A 184 -6.28 9.03 2.93
CA GLU A 184 -7.12 7.85 2.78
C GLU A 184 -6.91 7.27 1.39
N LYS A 185 -7.00 5.93 1.29
CA LYS A 185 -6.84 5.21 0.03
C LYS A 185 -7.94 4.17 -0.12
N THR A 186 -8.54 4.13 -1.27
CA THR A 186 -9.64 3.22 -1.60
C THR A 186 -9.49 2.69 -3.03
N VAL A 187 -10.17 1.58 -3.31
CA VAL A 187 -10.25 0.95 -4.63
C VAL A 187 -11.71 0.84 -5.04
N GLN A 188 -11.99 1.04 -6.33
CA GLN A 188 -13.35 0.98 -6.85
C GLN A 188 -13.85 -0.46 -6.93
N LYS A 189 -15.06 -0.70 -6.41
CA LYS A 189 -15.80 -1.97 -6.51
C LYS A 189 -16.62 -2.04 -7.79
N GLU A 190 -17.15 -3.22 -8.12
CA GLU A 190 -17.98 -3.43 -9.32
C GLU A 190 -19.28 -2.60 -9.32
N ASP A 191 -19.81 -2.29 -8.15
CA ASP A 191 -21.00 -1.43 -7.98
C ASP A 191 -20.71 0.07 -8.15
N GLY A 192 -19.45 0.44 -8.39
CA GLY A 192 -18.97 1.83 -8.53
C GLY A 192 -18.63 2.52 -7.22
N ASN A 193 -18.92 1.92 -6.06
CA ASN A 193 -18.51 2.42 -4.75
C ASN A 193 -17.01 2.19 -4.52
N TYR A 194 -16.44 2.92 -3.55
CA TYR A 194 -15.05 2.78 -3.15
C TYR A 194 -14.94 2.07 -1.79
N GLY A 195 -13.93 1.21 -1.63
CA GLY A 195 -13.69 0.45 -0.41
C GLY A 195 -12.21 0.11 -0.19
N ALA A 196 -11.93 -0.67 0.85
CA ALA A 196 -10.57 -1.12 1.15
C ALA A 196 -10.11 -2.23 0.21
N ASP A 197 -11.05 -2.95 -0.40
CA ASP A 197 -10.81 -4.10 -1.25
C ASP A 197 -11.79 -4.17 -2.42
N ASN A 198 -11.42 -4.91 -3.44
CA ASN A 198 -12.27 -5.32 -4.56
C ASN A 198 -11.81 -6.66 -5.13
N SER A 199 -12.51 -7.15 -6.15
CA SER A 199 -12.04 -8.26 -6.98
C SER A 199 -11.93 -7.84 -8.45
N ALA A 200 -10.92 -8.40 -9.14
CA ALA A 200 -10.69 -8.17 -10.56
C ALA A 200 -10.17 -9.43 -11.25
N SER A 201 -10.49 -9.59 -12.52
CA SER A 201 -9.87 -10.61 -13.36
C SER A 201 -8.54 -10.09 -13.95
N VAL A 202 -7.64 -11.01 -14.25
CA VAL A 202 -6.42 -10.65 -15.01
C VAL A 202 -6.81 -9.95 -16.32
N GLY A 203 -6.20 -8.79 -16.56
CA GLY A 203 -6.50 -7.91 -17.68
C GLY A 203 -7.52 -6.81 -17.37
N ASP A 204 -8.21 -6.87 -16.25
CA ASP A 204 -9.16 -5.81 -15.86
C ASP A 204 -8.42 -4.56 -15.39
N THR A 205 -9.03 -3.40 -15.66
CA THR A 205 -8.60 -2.13 -15.06
C THR A 205 -9.09 -2.04 -13.62
N VAL A 206 -8.20 -1.66 -12.73
CA VAL A 206 -8.45 -1.41 -11.30
C VAL A 206 -8.29 0.07 -11.05
N SER A 207 -9.36 0.76 -10.63
CA SER A 207 -9.36 2.19 -10.37
C SER A 207 -9.19 2.48 -8.88
N PHE A 208 -8.22 3.33 -8.55
CA PHE A 208 -7.89 3.74 -7.18
C PHE A 208 -8.24 5.19 -6.95
N GLN A 209 -8.58 5.50 -5.70
CA GLN A 209 -8.74 6.85 -5.21
C GLN A 209 -7.86 7.05 -3.99
N VAL A 210 -7.08 8.14 -3.99
CA VAL A 210 -6.41 8.66 -2.80
C VAL A 210 -7.00 10.03 -2.48
N VAL A 211 -7.35 10.24 -1.22
CA VAL A 211 -7.82 11.53 -0.72
C VAL A 211 -6.82 12.02 0.32
N ILE A 212 -6.14 13.11 0.01
CA ILE A 212 -5.29 13.82 0.97
C ILE A 212 -6.14 14.93 1.59
N THR A 213 -6.09 15.06 2.93
CA THR A 213 -6.67 16.18 3.67
C THR A 213 -5.56 17.18 3.94
N PRO A 214 -5.35 18.18 3.06
CA PRO A 214 -4.30 19.16 3.27
C PRO A 214 -4.65 20.08 4.43
N ARG A 215 -3.62 20.61 5.09
CA ARG A 215 -3.77 21.53 6.23
C ARG A 215 -3.09 22.86 5.91
N PRO A 216 -3.57 23.98 6.49
CA PRO A 216 -2.93 25.27 6.31
C PRO A 216 -1.46 25.25 6.74
N GLY A 217 -0.58 25.79 5.89
CA GLY A 217 0.85 25.93 6.18
C GLY A 217 1.71 24.69 5.98
N ALA A 218 1.16 23.55 5.61
CA ALA A 218 1.95 22.37 5.26
C ALA A 218 2.48 22.47 3.83
N GLU A 219 3.73 22.07 3.62
CA GLU A 219 4.46 22.17 2.37
C GLU A 219 5.17 20.86 2.01
N GLY A 220 5.66 20.77 0.78
CA GLY A 220 6.48 19.63 0.32
C GLY A 220 5.71 18.33 0.20
N TYR A 221 4.43 18.36 -0.17
CA TYR A 221 3.62 17.17 -0.32
C TYR A 221 4.10 16.32 -1.49
N THR A 222 4.40 15.06 -1.19
CA THR A 222 4.68 14.01 -2.18
C THR A 222 3.90 12.77 -1.83
N LEU A 223 3.03 12.33 -2.74
CA LEU A 223 2.36 11.05 -2.64
C LEU A 223 3.29 9.95 -3.16
N HIS A 224 3.55 8.93 -2.35
CA HIS A 224 4.27 7.72 -2.73
C HIS A 224 3.28 6.57 -2.84
N ASP A 225 3.35 5.81 -3.93
CA ASP A 225 2.46 4.69 -4.18
C ASP A 225 3.26 3.45 -4.59
N THR A 226 3.00 2.32 -3.92
CA THR A 226 3.70 1.05 -4.11
C THR A 226 2.71 -0.05 -4.44
N MET A 227 2.75 -0.52 -5.68
CA MET A 227 1.95 -1.63 -6.18
C MET A 227 2.71 -2.94 -6.10
N SER A 228 2.00 -4.03 -5.76
CA SER A 228 2.54 -5.39 -5.89
C SER A 228 2.79 -5.74 -7.37
N GLU A 229 3.60 -6.76 -7.64
CA GLU A 229 3.97 -7.17 -9.00
C GLU A 229 2.78 -7.53 -9.90
N GLY A 230 1.62 -7.86 -9.31
CA GLY A 230 0.39 -8.16 -10.01
C GLY A 230 -0.35 -6.94 -10.58
N LEU A 231 0.08 -5.72 -10.26
CA LEU A 231 -0.56 -4.48 -10.66
C LEU A 231 0.39 -3.63 -11.52
N ASP A 232 -0.02 -3.29 -12.73
CA ASP A 232 0.71 -2.41 -13.65
C ASP A 232 0.07 -1.03 -13.67
N PHE A 233 0.73 -0.02 -13.11
CA PHE A 233 0.27 1.37 -13.14
C PHE A 233 0.06 1.88 -14.57
N LYS A 234 -1.12 2.46 -14.85
CA LYS A 234 -1.47 2.99 -16.18
C LYS A 234 -1.30 4.50 -16.28
N GLY A 235 -1.75 5.22 -15.25
CA GLY A 235 -1.68 6.68 -15.26
C GLY A 235 -2.66 7.31 -14.28
N VAL A 236 -2.46 8.61 -14.07
CA VAL A 236 -3.37 9.46 -13.29
C VAL A 236 -4.51 9.92 -14.18
N ASN A 237 -5.76 9.72 -13.74
CA ASN A 237 -6.96 10.13 -14.48
C ASN A 237 -7.36 11.56 -14.16
N GLY A 238 -7.03 12.05 -12.95
CA GLY A 238 -7.32 13.41 -12.54
C GLY A 238 -6.97 13.67 -11.09
N ILE A 239 -6.66 14.92 -10.80
CA ILE A 239 -6.40 15.42 -9.44
C ILE A 239 -7.20 16.70 -9.24
N VAL A 240 -8.00 16.74 -8.17
CA VAL A 240 -8.91 17.85 -7.89
C VAL A 240 -8.80 18.29 -6.45
N LEU A 241 -8.49 19.57 -6.22
CA LEU A 241 -8.57 20.19 -4.90
C LEU A 241 -10.01 20.71 -4.67
N LYS A 242 -10.60 20.30 -3.55
CA LYS A 242 -11.94 20.68 -3.12
C LYS A 242 -11.92 21.40 -1.78
N LYS A 243 -12.93 22.23 -1.54
CA LYS A 243 -13.26 22.83 -0.26
C LYS A 243 -14.74 22.64 0.01
N ASP A 244 -15.12 22.07 1.15
CA ASP A 244 -16.52 21.82 1.53
C ASP A 244 -17.33 21.11 0.43
N GLY A 245 -16.66 20.17 -0.28
CA GLY A 245 -17.22 19.43 -1.42
C GLY A 245 -17.21 20.16 -2.76
N ALA A 246 -16.98 21.47 -2.79
CA ALA A 246 -16.89 22.23 -4.04
C ALA A 246 -15.48 22.18 -4.64
N VAL A 247 -15.40 22.07 -5.97
CA VAL A 247 -14.12 22.11 -6.70
C VAL A 247 -13.51 23.50 -6.61
N LEU A 248 -12.31 23.60 -6.04
CA LEU A 248 -11.50 24.82 -6.06
C LEU A 248 -10.59 24.85 -7.29
N LYS A 249 -9.96 23.72 -7.61
CA LYS A 249 -8.98 23.65 -8.70
C LYS A 249 -8.86 22.21 -9.22
N GLU A 250 -8.86 22.05 -10.53
CA GLU A 250 -8.36 20.86 -11.21
C GLU A 250 -6.87 21.07 -11.48
N LEU A 251 -6.05 20.11 -11.11
CA LEU A 251 -4.59 20.21 -11.17
C LEU A 251 -4.08 19.71 -12.51
N ALA A 252 -3.10 20.41 -13.06
CA ALA A 252 -2.43 20.09 -14.32
C ALA A 252 -1.01 19.57 -14.09
N GLU A 253 -0.64 18.46 -14.76
CA GLU A 253 0.71 17.93 -14.75
C GLU A 253 1.69 18.92 -15.38
N GLY A 254 2.89 19.03 -14.79
CA GLY A 254 3.94 19.97 -15.22
C GLY A 254 3.76 21.40 -14.71
N THR A 255 2.60 21.76 -14.16
CA THR A 255 2.32 23.07 -13.58
C THR A 255 2.04 22.98 -12.09
N ASP A 256 1.16 22.07 -11.68
CA ASP A 256 0.69 21.92 -10.31
C ASP A 256 1.29 20.70 -9.61
N TYR A 257 1.66 19.71 -10.39
CA TYR A 257 2.32 18.50 -9.91
C TYR A 257 3.23 17.88 -10.98
N ARG A 258 4.14 17.02 -10.54
CA ARG A 258 4.98 16.16 -11.39
C ARG A 258 4.75 14.70 -11.05
N LEU A 259 4.50 13.87 -12.07
CA LEU A 259 4.44 12.43 -11.94
C LEU A 259 5.83 11.83 -12.17
N CYS A 260 6.40 11.18 -11.16
CA CYS A 260 7.72 10.55 -11.21
C CYS A 260 7.59 9.03 -11.23
N ARG A 261 8.37 8.35 -12.10
CA ARG A 261 8.40 6.89 -12.27
C ARG A 261 9.78 6.40 -12.65
N GLY A 262 10.15 5.17 -12.26
CA GLY A 262 11.42 4.57 -12.61
C GLY A 262 12.61 5.45 -12.21
N SER A 263 13.44 5.86 -13.15
CA SER A 263 14.62 6.71 -12.87
C SER A 263 14.31 8.14 -12.45
N SER A 264 13.06 8.58 -12.54
CA SER A 264 12.64 9.92 -12.08
C SER A 264 12.12 9.95 -10.64
N LEU A 265 12.01 8.80 -9.97
CA LEU A 265 11.66 8.72 -8.54
C LEU A 265 12.68 9.51 -7.71
N GLN A 266 12.18 10.23 -6.70
CA GLN A 266 13.01 11.06 -5.83
C GLN A 266 13.41 10.33 -4.55
N ALA A 267 12.57 9.38 -4.08
CA ALA A 267 12.86 8.56 -2.93
C ALA A 267 13.37 7.17 -3.35
N GLU A 268 14.27 6.59 -2.54
CA GLU A 268 14.75 5.20 -2.67
C GLU A 268 13.93 4.26 -1.78
N ASP A 269 12.60 4.41 -1.76
CA ASP A 269 11.68 3.63 -0.93
C ASP A 269 11.01 2.46 -1.68
N GLY A 270 11.34 2.30 -2.96
CA GLY A 270 10.80 1.22 -3.81
C GLY A 270 9.37 1.45 -4.28
N CYS A 271 8.86 2.68 -4.23
CA CYS A 271 7.54 2.99 -4.72
C CYS A 271 7.43 2.80 -6.26
N THR A 272 6.22 2.55 -6.74
CA THR A 272 5.93 2.37 -8.17
C THR A 272 5.90 3.72 -8.89
N PHE A 273 5.32 4.74 -8.22
CA PHE A 273 5.33 6.11 -8.69
C PHE A 273 5.22 7.09 -7.53
N GLU A 274 5.62 8.34 -7.80
CA GLU A 274 5.45 9.49 -6.93
C GLU A 274 4.67 10.59 -7.63
N ILE A 275 3.84 11.33 -6.87
CA ILE A 275 3.25 12.59 -7.31
C ILE A 275 3.78 13.69 -6.41
N VAL A 276 4.65 14.52 -6.96
CA VAL A 276 5.26 15.68 -6.27
C VAL A 276 4.41 16.90 -6.55
N PHE A 277 3.81 17.48 -5.52
CA PHE A 277 2.96 18.67 -5.66
C PHE A 277 3.76 19.96 -5.50
N GLU A 278 3.41 20.97 -6.31
CA GLU A 278 3.96 22.31 -6.15
C GLU A 278 3.27 23.00 -4.97
N ASN A 279 4.05 23.70 -4.12
CA ASN A 279 3.53 24.36 -2.90
C ASN A 279 2.42 25.38 -3.21
N ALA A 280 2.47 26.01 -4.39
CA ALA A 280 1.44 26.96 -4.84
C ALA A 280 0.02 26.38 -4.90
N VAL A 281 -0.13 25.07 -5.06
CA VAL A 281 -1.43 24.36 -5.03
C VAL A 281 -2.14 24.58 -3.70
N PHE A 282 -1.38 24.58 -2.61
CA PHE A 282 -1.89 24.66 -1.24
C PHE A 282 -2.03 26.10 -0.73
N GLY A 283 -1.66 27.10 -1.52
CA GLY A 283 -1.82 28.53 -1.16
C GLY A 283 -3.29 28.93 -0.90
N GLN A 284 -4.25 28.16 -1.38
CA GLN A 284 -5.68 28.34 -1.12
C GLN A 284 -6.18 27.62 0.14
N VAL A 285 -5.36 26.77 0.76
CA VAL A 285 -5.69 26.04 1.99
C VAL A 285 -5.34 26.95 3.18
N THR A 286 -6.24 27.86 3.50
CA THR A 286 -5.99 28.92 4.50
C THR A 286 -6.87 28.85 5.73
N GLU A 287 -8.03 28.17 5.65
CA GLU A 287 -9.02 28.12 6.72
C GLU A 287 -8.88 26.79 7.48
N LYS A 288 -8.66 26.88 8.79
CA LYS A 288 -8.44 25.69 9.64
C LYS A 288 -9.67 24.78 9.74
N ASP A 289 -10.88 25.38 9.79
CA ASP A 289 -12.11 24.67 10.01
C ASP A 289 -12.83 24.23 8.71
N ALA A 290 -12.28 24.56 7.54
CA ALA A 290 -12.84 24.13 6.26
C ALA A 290 -12.44 22.70 5.91
N ALA A 291 -13.35 21.96 5.28
CA ALA A 291 -13.10 20.60 4.82
C ALA A 291 -12.39 20.61 3.45
N TYR A 292 -11.06 20.65 3.48
CA TYR A 292 -10.26 20.50 2.25
C TYR A 292 -10.02 19.03 1.91
N ALA A 293 -10.08 18.70 0.62
CA ALA A 293 -9.77 17.38 0.08
C ALA A 293 -9.03 17.50 -1.26
N LEU A 294 -7.87 16.88 -1.38
CA LEU A 294 -7.18 16.69 -2.64
C LEU A 294 -7.44 15.26 -3.09
N GLU A 295 -8.35 15.11 -4.05
CA GLU A 295 -8.74 13.81 -4.60
C GLU A 295 -7.88 13.46 -5.80
N ILE A 296 -7.31 12.27 -5.80
CA ILE A 296 -6.42 11.74 -6.83
C ILE A 296 -7.03 10.45 -7.34
N LEU A 297 -7.34 10.39 -8.63
CA LEU A 297 -7.86 9.21 -9.31
C LEU A 297 -6.81 8.67 -10.27
N TYR A 298 -6.55 7.37 -10.24
CA TYR A 298 -5.59 6.71 -11.12
C TYR A 298 -5.93 5.24 -11.33
N ASP A 299 -5.40 4.66 -12.38
CA ASP A 299 -5.67 3.29 -12.79
C ASP A 299 -4.41 2.42 -12.80
N ALA A 300 -4.64 1.13 -12.54
CA ALA A 300 -3.72 0.05 -12.85
C ALA A 300 -4.42 -1.06 -13.62
N VAL A 301 -3.67 -1.99 -14.19
CA VAL A 301 -4.20 -3.23 -14.77
C VAL A 301 -3.71 -4.40 -13.93
N LEU A 302 -4.61 -5.31 -13.60
CA LEU A 302 -4.24 -6.58 -12.98
C LEU A 302 -3.57 -7.45 -14.06
N ASN A 303 -2.28 -7.72 -13.91
CA ASN A 303 -1.47 -8.41 -14.90
C ASN A 303 -1.34 -9.93 -14.65
N GLU A 304 -0.64 -10.63 -15.52
CA GLU A 304 -0.46 -12.09 -15.42
C GLU A 304 0.37 -12.56 -14.20
N LYS A 305 1.05 -11.65 -13.49
CA LYS A 305 1.75 -11.97 -12.24
C LYS A 305 0.86 -11.86 -11.00
N ALA A 306 -0.42 -11.56 -11.21
CA ALA A 306 -1.37 -11.43 -10.11
C ALA A 306 -1.39 -12.71 -9.28
N VAL A 307 -1.46 -12.51 -7.96
CA VAL A 307 -1.75 -13.56 -6.97
C VAL A 307 -3.23 -13.91 -7.08
N THR A 308 -3.55 -15.18 -7.27
CA THR A 308 -4.91 -15.67 -7.57
C THR A 308 -5.44 -16.67 -6.54
N ASP A 309 -4.65 -16.99 -5.52
CA ASP A 309 -4.97 -17.96 -4.46
C ASP A 309 -5.68 -17.33 -3.23
N GLY A 310 -6.18 -16.11 -3.36
CA GLY A 310 -6.81 -15.37 -2.26
C GLY A 310 -5.84 -14.53 -1.42
N GLY A 311 -4.52 -14.57 -1.69
CA GLY A 311 -3.51 -13.73 -1.01
C GLY A 311 -3.64 -12.24 -1.34
N GLY A 312 -4.24 -11.91 -2.48
CA GLY A 312 -4.55 -10.56 -2.94
C GLY A 312 -3.35 -9.79 -3.50
N ASN A 313 -3.66 -8.77 -4.28
CA ASN A 313 -2.69 -7.86 -4.91
C ASN A 313 -2.78 -6.50 -4.23
N THR A 314 -1.77 -6.14 -3.44
CA THR A 314 -1.81 -4.95 -2.60
C THR A 314 -1.35 -3.71 -3.37
N ASN A 315 -1.97 -2.57 -3.04
CA ASN A 315 -1.50 -1.26 -3.41
C ASN A 315 -1.46 -0.37 -2.17
N LYS A 316 -0.28 0.19 -1.84
CA LYS A 316 0.01 0.96 -0.65
C LYS A 316 0.30 2.40 -1.02
N ALA A 317 -0.13 3.34 -0.19
CA ALA A 317 0.26 4.72 -0.35
C ALA A 317 0.53 5.39 0.99
N HIS A 318 1.49 6.35 0.98
CA HIS A 318 1.70 7.28 2.06
C HIS A 318 2.00 8.68 1.49
N LEU A 319 1.82 9.69 2.31
CA LEU A 319 2.15 11.07 1.97
C LEU A 319 3.40 11.48 2.73
N SER A 320 4.44 11.94 2.02
CA SER A 320 5.53 12.71 2.61
C SER A 320 5.18 14.19 2.62
N TYR A 321 5.57 14.91 3.65
CA TYR A 321 5.34 16.35 3.79
C TYR A 321 6.44 17.00 4.65
N GLY A 322 6.68 18.29 4.45
CA GLY A 322 7.83 18.95 5.07
C GLY A 322 9.14 18.25 4.66
N ASP A 323 10.15 18.28 5.54
CA ASP A 323 11.48 17.75 5.21
C ASP A 323 11.68 16.26 5.52
N LYS A 324 10.94 15.69 6.49
CA LYS A 324 11.21 14.32 7.01
C LYS A 324 9.97 13.58 7.48
N HIS A 325 8.78 14.13 7.26
CA HIS A 325 7.56 13.56 7.80
C HIS A 325 6.80 12.76 6.76
N ARG A 326 6.14 11.71 7.21
CA ARG A 326 5.23 10.93 6.42
C ARG A 326 4.02 10.49 7.24
N THR A 327 2.91 10.27 6.57
CA THR A 327 1.73 9.65 7.16
C THR A 327 1.94 8.14 7.32
N ASP A 328 1.05 7.49 8.06
CA ASP A 328 0.91 6.02 8.00
C ASP A 328 0.56 5.56 6.58
N GLU A 329 0.98 4.35 6.25
CA GLU A 329 0.59 3.70 4.99
C GLU A 329 -0.90 3.35 5.00
N LYS A 330 -1.57 3.63 3.88
CA LYS A 330 -2.92 3.14 3.57
C LYS A 330 -2.83 2.08 2.50
N ILE A 331 -3.56 0.99 2.69
CA ILE A 331 -3.45 -0.22 1.86
C ILE A 331 -4.82 -0.56 1.30
N THR A 332 -4.86 -0.86 0.00
CA THR A 332 -6.00 -1.53 -0.64
C THR A 332 -5.56 -2.87 -1.19
N THR A 333 -6.50 -3.80 -1.32
CA THR A 333 -6.24 -5.15 -1.83
C THR A 333 -7.20 -5.47 -2.97
N THR A 334 -6.66 -5.89 -4.11
CA THR A 334 -7.43 -6.43 -5.23
C THR A 334 -7.29 -7.95 -5.25
N TYR A 335 -8.40 -8.65 -5.06
CA TYR A 335 -8.44 -10.11 -5.09
C TYR A 335 -8.67 -10.63 -6.50
N SER A 336 -8.10 -11.79 -6.76
CA SER A 336 -8.37 -12.60 -7.95
C SER A 336 -8.40 -14.05 -7.52
N PHE A 337 -9.22 -14.86 -8.17
CA PHE A 337 -9.55 -16.18 -7.66
C PHE A 337 -9.32 -17.28 -8.69
N ASP A 338 -9.27 -18.49 -8.19
CA ASP A 338 -9.12 -19.72 -8.95
C ASP A 338 -10.42 -20.51 -8.99
N LEU A 339 -10.63 -21.24 -10.07
CA LEU A 339 -11.74 -22.15 -10.26
C LEU A 339 -11.20 -23.54 -10.61
N ALA A 340 -11.28 -24.48 -9.67
CA ALA A 340 -10.90 -25.87 -9.88
C ALA A 340 -12.09 -26.70 -10.39
N VAL A 341 -11.85 -27.57 -11.37
CA VAL A 341 -12.87 -28.41 -12.02
C VAL A 341 -12.37 -29.85 -12.17
N LEU A 342 -13.21 -30.83 -11.79
CA LEU A 342 -13.02 -32.24 -12.09
C LEU A 342 -14.10 -32.75 -13.07
N LYS A 343 -13.65 -33.23 -14.21
CA LYS A 343 -14.48 -33.95 -15.19
C LYS A 343 -14.44 -35.42 -14.92
N TYR A 344 -15.61 -36.03 -14.67
CA TYR A 344 -15.73 -37.45 -14.29
C TYR A 344 -16.97 -38.14 -14.83
N ALA A 345 -16.98 -39.42 -14.71
CA ALA A 345 -18.17 -40.24 -14.80
C ALA A 345 -18.26 -41.19 -13.58
N LYS A 346 -19.45 -41.64 -13.24
CA LYS A 346 -19.63 -42.71 -12.24
C LYS A 346 -19.18 -44.01 -12.82
N GLY A 347 -18.25 -44.69 -12.14
CA GLY A 347 -17.88 -46.07 -12.39
C GLY A 347 -18.95 -47.07 -11.88
N GLU A 348 -18.75 -48.34 -12.14
CA GLU A 348 -19.69 -49.42 -11.74
C GLU A 348 -19.89 -49.51 -10.22
N ASN A 349 -18.87 -49.16 -9.44
CA ASN A 349 -18.90 -49.16 -7.97
C ASN A 349 -19.30 -47.80 -7.39
N GLY A 350 -19.69 -46.83 -8.22
CA GLY A 350 -20.08 -45.50 -7.80
C GLY A 350 -18.93 -44.54 -7.58
N GLU A 351 -17.65 -44.96 -7.77
CA GLU A 351 -16.48 -44.08 -7.70
C GLU A 351 -16.46 -43.07 -8.87
N ASN A 352 -15.80 -41.95 -8.64
CA ASN A 352 -15.58 -40.94 -9.68
C ASN A 352 -14.39 -41.34 -10.57
N LYS A 353 -14.66 -41.73 -11.80
CA LYS A 353 -13.64 -42.02 -12.81
C LYS A 353 -13.34 -40.76 -13.61
N ALA A 354 -12.11 -40.25 -13.52
CA ALA A 354 -11.65 -39.08 -14.28
C ALA A 354 -11.79 -39.28 -15.79
N LEU A 355 -12.17 -38.21 -16.50
CA LEU A 355 -12.39 -38.24 -17.95
C LEU A 355 -11.45 -37.32 -18.68
N LYS A 356 -10.60 -37.90 -19.53
CA LYS A 356 -9.69 -37.19 -20.45
C LYS A 356 -10.41 -36.75 -21.73
N GLY A 357 -10.03 -35.61 -22.29
CA GLY A 357 -10.42 -35.17 -23.63
C GLY A 357 -11.77 -34.45 -23.71
N ALA A 358 -12.40 -34.16 -22.57
CA ALA A 358 -13.51 -33.22 -22.54
C ALA A 358 -13.01 -31.78 -22.87
N GLN A 359 -13.80 -31.06 -23.64
CA GLN A 359 -13.47 -29.67 -24.00
C GLN A 359 -14.55 -28.72 -23.46
N PHE A 360 -14.09 -27.62 -22.87
CA PHE A 360 -14.93 -26.60 -22.26
C PHE A 360 -14.58 -25.21 -22.77
N SER A 361 -15.55 -24.30 -22.69
CA SER A 361 -15.35 -22.86 -22.74
C SER A 361 -16.04 -22.21 -21.57
N LEU A 362 -15.41 -21.17 -20.98
CA LEU A 362 -15.96 -20.40 -19.87
C LEU A 362 -16.52 -19.08 -20.37
N TYR A 363 -17.74 -18.73 -19.93
CA TYR A 363 -18.45 -17.51 -20.32
C TYR A 363 -18.84 -16.68 -19.11
N PRO A 364 -18.75 -15.34 -19.23
CA PRO A 364 -19.19 -14.43 -18.16
C PRO A 364 -20.71 -14.19 -18.17
N LYS A 365 -21.45 -14.71 -19.14
CA LYS A 365 -22.92 -14.49 -19.28
C LYS A 365 -23.66 -15.78 -19.64
N LYS A 366 -24.84 -15.94 -19.10
CA LYS A 366 -25.74 -17.13 -19.25
C LYS A 366 -26.00 -17.56 -20.69
N GLY A 367 -26.05 -16.60 -21.60
CA GLY A 367 -26.33 -16.88 -23.03
C GLY A 367 -25.24 -17.66 -23.74
N CYS A 368 -24.03 -17.73 -23.20
CA CYS A 368 -22.85 -18.39 -23.81
C CYS A 368 -22.74 -18.08 -25.31
N SER A 369 -22.81 -16.78 -25.66
CA SER A 369 -22.79 -16.32 -27.05
C SER A 369 -21.41 -16.56 -27.67
N PRO A 370 -21.32 -17.07 -28.90
CA PRO A 370 -20.04 -17.22 -29.57
C PRO A 370 -19.27 -15.90 -29.65
N GLY A 371 -17.94 -15.95 -29.37
CA GLY A 371 -17.07 -14.78 -29.36
C GLY A 371 -17.07 -14.00 -28.05
N THR A 372 -17.74 -14.52 -27.01
CA THR A 372 -17.70 -13.94 -25.63
C THR A 372 -17.04 -14.88 -24.62
N GLU A 373 -16.36 -15.91 -25.12
CA GLU A 373 -15.55 -16.82 -24.33
C GLU A 373 -14.38 -16.10 -23.69
N LEU A 374 -14.07 -16.41 -22.43
CA LEU A 374 -12.87 -15.94 -21.79
C LEU A 374 -11.63 -16.63 -22.42
N SER A 375 -10.56 -15.87 -22.60
CA SER A 375 -9.30 -16.35 -23.16
C SER A 375 -8.31 -16.70 -22.08
N PHE A 376 -7.56 -17.78 -22.29
CA PHE A 376 -6.61 -18.32 -21.33
C PHE A 376 -5.27 -18.64 -21.99
N ARG A 377 -4.21 -18.67 -21.17
CA ARG A 377 -2.93 -19.28 -21.50
C ARG A 377 -2.69 -20.49 -20.63
N GLN A 378 -2.38 -21.62 -21.25
CA GLN A 378 -1.97 -22.81 -20.50
C GLN A 378 -0.63 -22.53 -19.81
N GLN A 379 -0.58 -22.80 -18.50
CA GLN A 379 0.62 -22.66 -17.69
C GLN A 379 1.44 -23.94 -17.65
N GLN A 380 2.69 -23.82 -17.19
CA GLN A 380 3.50 -24.99 -16.85
C GLN A 380 2.89 -25.71 -15.65
N LYS A 381 3.14 -27.02 -15.55
CA LYS A 381 2.65 -27.82 -14.44
C LYS A 381 3.25 -27.33 -13.12
N GLU A 382 2.40 -27.05 -12.18
CA GLU A 382 2.79 -26.65 -10.82
C GLU A 382 3.03 -27.89 -9.96
N GLU A 383 4.05 -27.84 -9.10
CA GLU A 383 4.33 -28.93 -8.16
C GLU A 383 3.19 -29.03 -7.12
N GLY A 384 2.64 -30.25 -6.96
CA GLY A 384 1.54 -30.49 -6.04
C GLY A 384 0.12 -30.39 -6.64
N TYR A 385 -0.04 -29.87 -7.87
CA TYR A 385 -1.32 -29.87 -8.56
C TYR A 385 -1.38 -30.95 -9.65
N GLU A 386 -2.38 -31.84 -9.53
CA GLU A 386 -2.64 -32.87 -10.54
C GLU A 386 -3.72 -32.36 -11.51
N GLY A 387 -3.32 -31.76 -12.61
CA GLY A 387 -4.23 -31.24 -13.63
C GLY A 387 -3.55 -30.23 -14.53
N VAL A 388 -4.33 -29.61 -15.42
CA VAL A 388 -3.89 -28.54 -16.30
C VAL A 388 -4.27 -27.20 -15.73
N ILE A 389 -3.33 -26.25 -15.72
CA ILE A 389 -3.58 -24.89 -15.23
C ILE A 389 -3.70 -23.95 -16.42
N TYR A 390 -4.70 -23.09 -16.37
CA TYR A 390 -4.97 -22.07 -17.38
C TYR A 390 -5.13 -20.71 -16.69
N LYS A 391 -4.29 -19.75 -17.05
CA LYS A 391 -4.37 -18.37 -16.54
C LYS A 391 -5.14 -17.48 -17.50
N LYS A 392 -6.10 -16.73 -17.01
CA LYS A 392 -6.89 -15.78 -17.80
C LYS A 392 -5.97 -14.74 -18.44
N LEU A 393 -6.27 -14.36 -19.65
CA LEU A 393 -5.64 -13.28 -20.39
C LEU A 393 -6.55 -12.03 -20.42
N ALA A 394 -5.96 -10.88 -20.65
CA ALA A 394 -6.73 -9.67 -20.92
C ALA A 394 -7.66 -9.86 -22.12
N ASP A 395 -8.84 -9.24 -22.07
CA ASP A 395 -9.81 -9.32 -23.14
C ASP A 395 -9.22 -8.78 -24.46
N GLY A 396 -9.49 -9.48 -25.55
CA GLY A 396 -8.91 -9.16 -26.87
C GLY A 396 -7.49 -9.66 -27.09
N THR A 397 -6.87 -10.34 -26.12
CA THR A 397 -5.59 -11.02 -26.29
C THR A 397 -5.78 -12.40 -26.91
N ASP A 398 -4.97 -12.74 -27.93
CA ASP A 398 -4.99 -14.07 -28.53
C ASP A 398 -4.63 -15.13 -27.48
N GLY A 399 -5.54 -16.06 -27.28
CA GLY A 399 -5.40 -17.13 -26.30
C GLY A 399 -6.29 -18.32 -26.59
N LEU A 400 -6.26 -19.30 -25.68
CA LEU A 400 -7.10 -20.49 -25.79
C LEU A 400 -8.48 -20.17 -25.22
N THR A 401 -9.53 -20.28 -26.02
CA THR A 401 -10.92 -20.24 -25.56
C THR A 401 -11.50 -21.63 -25.27
N VAL A 402 -10.70 -22.66 -25.58
CA VAL A 402 -11.04 -24.08 -25.38
C VAL A 402 -10.08 -24.70 -24.37
N ILE A 403 -10.64 -25.18 -23.28
CA ILE A 403 -9.96 -25.84 -22.17
C ILE A 403 -10.16 -27.36 -22.35
N THR A 404 -9.09 -28.15 -22.31
CA THR A 404 -9.17 -29.59 -22.51
C THR A 404 -8.69 -30.35 -21.28
N THR A 405 -9.45 -31.34 -20.81
CA THR A 405 -9.04 -32.18 -19.69
C THR A 405 -7.96 -33.18 -20.07
N ASP A 406 -6.98 -33.38 -19.22
CA ASP A 406 -5.95 -34.42 -19.34
C ASP A 406 -6.39 -35.77 -18.73
N ALA A 407 -5.46 -36.67 -18.48
CA ALA A 407 -5.74 -37.98 -17.90
C ALA A 407 -6.30 -37.93 -16.45
N THR A 408 -6.04 -36.83 -15.73
CA THR A 408 -6.54 -36.60 -14.36
C THR A 408 -8.00 -36.13 -14.35
N GLY A 409 -8.52 -35.71 -15.51
CA GLY A 409 -9.82 -35.05 -15.65
C GLY A 409 -9.90 -33.67 -15.05
N ARG A 410 -8.78 -33.13 -14.51
CA ARG A 410 -8.75 -31.88 -13.76
C ARG A 410 -8.18 -30.71 -14.57
N PHE A 411 -8.73 -29.54 -14.29
CA PHE A 411 -8.13 -28.27 -14.67
C PHE A 411 -8.45 -27.20 -13.64
N ARG A 412 -7.56 -26.18 -13.57
CA ARG A 412 -7.73 -24.99 -12.76
C ARG A 412 -7.69 -23.76 -13.66
N LEU A 413 -8.63 -22.85 -13.50
CA LEU A 413 -8.70 -21.56 -14.18
C LEU A 413 -8.33 -20.50 -13.18
N GLU A 414 -7.24 -19.79 -13.41
CA GLU A 414 -6.70 -18.76 -12.53
C GLU A 414 -6.99 -17.37 -13.08
N GLY A 415 -7.14 -16.40 -12.17
CA GLY A 415 -7.24 -14.98 -12.55
C GLY A 415 -8.66 -14.52 -12.84
N LEU A 416 -9.66 -15.06 -12.12
CA LEU A 416 -11.06 -14.69 -12.24
C LEU A 416 -11.47 -13.75 -11.09
N LYS A 417 -12.34 -12.78 -11.36
CA LYS A 417 -12.96 -11.95 -10.31
C LYS A 417 -14.17 -12.68 -9.70
N ALA A 418 -14.67 -12.15 -8.57
CA ALA A 418 -15.99 -12.54 -8.08
C ALA A 418 -17.06 -12.32 -9.16
N GLY A 419 -18.04 -13.21 -9.22
CA GLY A 419 -19.09 -13.15 -10.23
C GLY A 419 -19.62 -14.50 -10.63
N THR A 420 -20.61 -14.52 -11.54
CA THR A 420 -21.22 -15.75 -12.03
C THR A 420 -20.68 -16.09 -13.42
N TYR A 421 -20.24 -17.32 -13.57
CA TYR A 421 -19.67 -17.88 -14.79
C TYR A 421 -20.47 -19.07 -15.29
N TYR A 422 -20.36 -19.35 -16.58
CA TYR A 422 -21.06 -20.45 -17.25
C TYR A 422 -20.04 -21.33 -17.96
N LEU A 423 -19.76 -22.51 -17.39
CA LEU A 423 -18.85 -23.50 -17.96
C LEU A 423 -19.62 -24.40 -18.90
N LYS A 424 -19.40 -24.23 -20.20
CA LYS A 424 -20.07 -24.98 -21.26
C LYS A 424 -19.16 -26.07 -21.82
N GLU A 425 -19.65 -27.34 -21.76
CA GLU A 425 -18.97 -28.42 -22.45
C GLU A 425 -19.27 -28.31 -23.95
N ILE A 426 -18.22 -28.17 -24.77
CA ILE A 426 -18.32 -28.07 -26.23
C ILE A 426 -18.00 -29.38 -26.93
N LYS A 427 -17.27 -30.28 -26.25
CA LYS A 427 -17.01 -31.64 -26.71
C LYS A 427 -16.95 -32.59 -25.50
N ALA A 428 -17.78 -33.63 -25.52
CA ALA A 428 -17.71 -34.71 -24.54
C ALA A 428 -16.56 -35.69 -24.88
N PRO A 429 -16.00 -36.42 -23.90
CA PRO A 429 -15.11 -37.55 -24.15
C PRO A 429 -15.79 -38.63 -24.98
N ASP A 430 -14.98 -39.39 -25.73
CA ASP A 430 -15.50 -40.49 -26.57
C ASP A 430 -16.28 -41.52 -25.71
N GLY A 431 -17.48 -41.84 -26.14
CA GLY A 431 -18.38 -42.78 -25.44
C GLY A 431 -19.30 -42.15 -24.39
N TYR A 432 -19.23 -40.83 -24.21
CA TYR A 432 -20.03 -40.08 -23.24
C TYR A 432 -20.98 -39.10 -23.91
N ASN A 433 -22.11 -38.81 -23.25
CA ASN A 433 -23.09 -37.83 -23.72
C ASN A 433 -22.67 -36.41 -23.40
N LEU A 434 -22.77 -35.51 -24.36
CA LEU A 434 -22.53 -34.08 -24.19
C LEU A 434 -23.53 -33.46 -23.19
N LEU A 435 -23.06 -32.57 -22.30
CA LEU A 435 -23.92 -31.80 -21.41
C LEU A 435 -24.81 -30.83 -22.20
N LYS A 436 -26.11 -30.88 -21.96
CA LYS A 436 -27.10 -30.05 -22.68
C LYS A 436 -27.12 -28.58 -22.21
N LYS A 437 -26.70 -28.32 -20.96
CA LYS A 437 -26.72 -27.02 -20.33
C LYS A 437 -25.34 -26.71 -19.77
N PRO A 438 -24.90 -25.47 -19.80
CA PRO A 438 -23.67 -25.05 -19.09
C PRO A 438 -23.88 -25.24 -17.59
N VAL A 439 -22.77 -25.45 -16.87
CA VAL A 439 -22.72 -25.44 -15.42
C VAL A 439 -22.61 -23.96 -14.98
N GLU A 440 -23.57 -23.49 -14.19
CA GLU A 440 -23.58 -22.18 -13.57
C GLU A 440 -22.75 -22.22 -12.29
N ILE A 441 -21.74 -21.37 -12.19
CA ILE A 441 -20.76 -21.34 -11.12
C ILE A 441 -20.66 -19.90 -10.64
N THR A 442 -20.73 -19.67 -9.33
CA THR A 442 -20.55 -18.37 -8.74
C THR A 442 -19.28 -18.37 -7.87
N ILE A 443 -18.40 -17.40 -8.07
CA ILE A 443 -17.30 -17.09 -7.17
C ILE A 443 -17.75 -15.87 -6.36
N ASP A 444 -17.84 -15.99 -5.05
CA ASP A 444 -18.23 -14.87 -4.20
C ASP A 444 -17.04 -13.93 -3.89
N GLU A 445 -17.30 -12.81 -3.20
CA GLU A 445 -16.28 -11.81 -2.86
C GLU A 445 -15.17 -12.34 -1.92
N THR A 446 -15.37 -13.51 -1.31
CA THR A 446 -14.37 -14.19 -0.48
C THR A 446 -13.55 -15.23 -1.25
N GLY A 447 -13.89 -15.46 -2.53
CA GLY A 447 -13.30 -16.50 -3.37
C GLY A 447 -13.94 -17.88 -3.21
N SER A 448 -15.02 -17.99 -2.43
CA SER A 448 -15.74 -19.25 -2.29
C SER A 448 -16.48 -19.58 -3.59
N VAL A 449 -16.27 -20.80 -4.10
CA VAL A 449 -16.94 -21.28 -5.32
C VAL A 449 -18.25 -21.95 -4.96
N LEU A 450 -19.34 -21.54 -5.61
CA LEU A 450 -20.67 -22.11 -5.41
C LEU A 450 -21.21 -22.72 -6.73
N VAL A 451 -21.80 -23.90 -6.63
CA VAL A 451 -22.58 -24.57 -7.70
C VAL A 451 -24.01 -24.68 -7.22
N GLY A 452 -24.90 -23.86 -7.78
CA GLY A 452 -26.22 -23.66 -7.17
C GLY A 452 -26.10 -22.92 -5.84
N ASN A 453 -26.49 -23.55 -4.72
CA ASN A 453 -26.39 -22.98 -3.38
C ASN A 453 -25.36 -23.68 -2.48
N GLU A 454 -24.56 -24.57 -3.04
CA GLU A 454 -23.58 -25.36 -2.29
C GLU A 454 -22.16 -24.90 -2.62
N THR A 455 -21.34 -24.72 -1.58
CA THR A 455 -19.92 -24.45 -1.74
C THR A 455 -19.18 -25.69 -2.20
N ALA A 456 -18.22 -25.52 -3.08
CA ALA A 456 -17.41 -26.59 -3.63
C ALA A 456 -15.95 -26.19 -3.72
N ASP A 457 -15.05 -27.00 -3.15
CA ASP A 457 -13.61 -26.83 -3.34
C ASP A 457 -13.19 -27.14 -4.78
N GLU A 458 -13.91 -28.02 -5.45
CA GLU A 458 -13.73 -28.42 -6.84
C GLU A 458 -15.11 -28.64 -7.51
N VAL A 459 -15.35 -27.99 -8.63
CA VAL A 459 -16.61 -28.14 -9.39
C VAL A 459 -16.64 -29.51 -10.07
N LEU A 460 -17.58 -30.33 -9.66
CA LEU A 460 -17.74 -31.70 -10.17
C LEU A 460 -18.64 -31.71 -11.39
N VAL A 461 -18.10 -32.07 -12.57
CA VAL A 461 -18.82 -32.10 -13.84
C VAL A 461 -18.96 -33.56 -14.32
N GLU A 462 -20.14 -34.14 -14.13
CA GLU A 462 -20.42 -35.52 -14.49
C GLU A 462 -20.86 -35.66 -15.96
N ASN A 463 -20.32 -36.66 -16.69
CA ASN A 463 -20.92 -37.18 -17.94
C ASN A 463 -21.43 -38.59 -17.73
N LYS A 464 -22.53 -38.90 -18.41
CA LYS A 464 -23.10 -40.25 -18.44
C LYS A 464 -22.65 -40.97 -19.69
N THR A 465 -22.43 -42.28 -19.57
CA THR A 465 -22.12 -43.13 -20.72
C THR A 465 -23.28 -43.17 -21.72
N GLY A 466 -22.96 -43.27 -23.00
CA GLY A 466 -23.96 -43.58 -24.05
C GLY A 466 -24.62 -44.91 -23.83
N ALA A 467 -25.83 -45.07 -24.33
CA ALA A 467 -26.53 -46.36 -24.28
C ALA A 467 -25.87 -47.37 -25.23
N LEU A 468 -25.61 -48.58 -24.72
CA LEU A 468 -25.28 -49.69 -25.57
C LEU A 468 -26.57 -50.14 -26.26
N LEU A 469 -26.68 -49.92 -27.56
CA LEU A 469 -27.81 -50.50 -28.33
C LEU A 469 -27.61 -52.01 -28.46
N PRO A 470 -28.68 -52.80 -28.30
CA PRO A 470 -28.59 -54.20 -28.52
C PRO A 470 -28.05 -54.48 -29.94
N SER A 471 -26.99 -55.26 -30.02
CA SER A 471 -26.46 -55.70 -31.31
C SER A 471 -27.44 -56.71 -31.92
N THR A 472 -28.16 -56.35 -33.01
CA THR A 472 -29.02 -57.19 -33.75
C THR A 472 -28.31 -58.28 -34.56
N GLY A 473 -26.94 -58.28 -34.55
CA GLY A 473 -26.08 -59.25 -35.26
C GLY A 473 -25.47 -60.33 -34.34
N GLY A 474 -25.94 -60.47 -33.08
CA GLY A 474 -25.45 -61.49 -32.15
C GLY A 474 -25.95 -62.89 -32.49
N VAL A 475 -25.47 -63.87 -31.73
CA VAL A 475 -25.63 -65.36 -31.84
C VAL A 475 -26.94 -65.89 -32.43
N GLY A 476 -28.03 -65.12 -32.37
CA GLY A 476 -29.33 -65.44 -32.96
C GLY A 476 -29.31 -65.59 -34.48
N THR A 477 -28.58 -64.80 -35.23
CA THR A 477 -28.53 -64.89 -36.71
C THR A 477 -27.86 -66.15 -37.19
N GLY A 478 -26.84 -66.64 -36.51
CA GLY A 478 -26.18 -67.92 -36.80
C GLY A 478 -27.10 -69.09 -36.58
N ILE A 479 -27.98 -69.05 -35.53
CA ILE A 479 -28.98 -70.11 -35.26
C ILE A 479 -30.06 -70.12 -36.32
N PHE A 480 -30.56 -68.95 -36.80
CA PHE A 480 -31.49 -68.83 -37.87
C PHE A 480 -30.95 -69.36 -39.22
N TYR A 481 -29.70 -69.02 -39.56
CA TYR A 481 -29.06 -69.57 -40.77
C TYR A 481 -28.84 -71.11 -40.63
N GLY A 482 -28.41 -71.61 -39.47
CA GLY A 482 -28.19 -73.03 -39.20
C GLY A 482 -29.45 -73.81 -39.27
N THR A 483 -30.54 -73.34 -38.65
CA THR A 483 -31.84 -73.97 -38.69
C THR A 483 -32.47 -73.91 -40.06
N GLY A 484 -32.36 -72.83 -40.79
CA GLY A 484 -32.79 -72.65 -42.20
C GLY A 484 -32.09 -73.65 -43.14
N ALA A 485 -30.77 -73.77 -43.02
CA ALA A 485 -30.01 -74.75 -43.80
C ALA A 485 -30.37 -76.19 -43.51
N ALA A 486 -30.60 -76.55 -42.23
CA ALA A 486 -31.05 -77.88 -41.80
C ALA A 486 -32.43 -78.24 -42.36
N LEU A 487 -33.35 -77.26 -42.36
CA LEU A 487 -34.73 -77.47 -42.92
C LEU A 487 -34.66 -77.63 -44.46
N MET A 488 -33.82 -76.85 -45.17
CA MET A 488 -33.65 -77.02 -46.58
C MET A 488 -33.02 -78.36 -46.94
N ALA A 489 -32.02 -78.83 -46.20
CA ALA A 489 -31.44 -80.16 -46.36
C ALA A 489 -32.46 -81.29 -46.09
N GLY A 490 -33.25 -81.13 -45.04
CA GLY A 490 -34.35 -82.08 -44.72
C GLY A 490 -35.42 -82.16 -45.81
N ALA A 491 -35.82 -80.97 -46.36
CA ALA A 491 -36.81 -80.95 -47.45
C ALA A 491 -36.26 -81.59 -48.73
N GLY A 492 -34.98 -81.34 -49.02
CA GLY A 492 -34.25 -81.95 -50.15
C GLY A 492 -34.19 -83.47 -50.03
N LEU A 493 -33.89 -83.98 -48.83
CA LEU A 493 -33.86 -85.41 -48.56
C LEU A 493 -35.24 -86.04 -48.73
N VAL A 494 -36.31 -85.43 -48.17
CA VAL A 494 -37.71 -85.91 -48.35
C VAL A 494 -38.08 -85.91 -49.82
N PHE A 495 -37.72 -84.90 -50.57
CA PHE A 495 -37.99 -84.88 -52.04
C PHE A 495 -37.26 -85.99 -52.80
N LEU A 496 -36.01 -86.26 -52.45
CA LEU A 496 -35.20 -87.29 -53.08
C LEU A 496 -35.77 -88.70 -52.74
N ILE A 497 -36.19 -88.92 -51.50
CA ILE A 497 -36.81 -90.17 -51.07
C ILE A 497 -38.19 -90.36 -51.73
N GLY A 498 -38.98 -89.30 -51.85
CA GLY A 498 -40.24 -89.26 -52.52
C GLY A 498 -40.14 -89.60 -54.02
N LYS A 499 -39.05 -89.11 -54.66
CA LYS A 499 -38.77 -89.42 -56.08
C LYS A 499 -38.34 -90.88 -56.27
N LYS A 500 -37.65 -91.50 -55.30
CA LYS A 500 -37.24 -92.90 -55.34
C LYS A 500 -38.35 -93.90 -55.10
N ARG A 501 -39.47 -93.48 -54.50
CA ARG A 501 -40.67 -94.28 -54.26
C ARG A 501 -41.68 -94.25 -55.42
N ARG A 502 -41.42 -93.43 -56.47
CA ARG A 502 -42.32 -93.31 -57.68
C ARG A 502 -41.65 -93.86 -58.95
N LYS A 503 -40.63 -94.77 -58.81
CA LYS A 503 -40.13 -95.63 -59.88
C LYS A 503 -40.46 -97.07 -59.62
#